data_2854244b5c8f0cd842f6305122e05847
#
_entry.id   2854244b5c8f0cd842f6305122e05847
#
_cell.length_a   1.000
_cell.length_b   1.000
_cell.length_c   1.000
_cell.angle_alpha   90.00
_cell.angle_beta   90.00
_cell.angle_gamma   90.00
#
_symmetry.space_group_name_H-M   'P 1'
#
loop_
_entity.id
_entity.type
_entity.pdbx_description
1 polymer ?
#
loop_
_entity_poly.entity_id
_entity_poly.type
_entity_poly.pdbx_seq_one_letter_code
_entity_poly.pdbx_strand_id
1 'polypeptide(L)'
;MDYVVLLKQVPDLAEELEIDAAGTGLDREWMSFVASEWDEYALEEALLLRDARGGTVTCLALGVAAGDVDELLATCLTRGADRVVKVGTFEHAPDSHTAAAAFSGALAHLHYDLVLTGVQAIDDLDGQVGPLVATNLGLPHVSVVTHIAVAGHGSTVTVHQEYAGGIVGEFEVQLPAVLCVQTSREAPRYAPVSRVRQLMKTATIEAMVGGDGGGSGLVVEAMTIPETGSTAEMINGSPQVIAERIAAILAERGIGSGVAR
;
A
#
# COMPACT_ATOMS: atom_id res chain seq x y z
N MET A 1 -8.79 21.06 -1.83
CA MET A 1 -9.07 19.73 -1.24
C MET A 1 -7.86 19.31 -0.44
N ASP A 2 -8.11 18.70 0.73
CA ASP A 2 -7.03 18.20 1.57
C ASP A 2 -6.97 16.68 1.46
N TYR A 3 -5.82 16.21 1.02
CA TYR A 3 -5.53 14.80 0.80
C TYR A 3 -4.67 14.28 1.93
N VAL A 4 -5.02 13.14 2.50
CA VAL A 4 -4.20 12.44 3.47
C VAL A 4 -3.80 11.08 2.91
N VAL A 5 -2.50 10.76 2.96
CA VAL A 5 -1.97 9.48 2.50
C VAL A 5 -1.45 8.70 3.70
N LEU A 6 -1.93 7.47 3.86
CA LEU A 6 -1.48 6.54 4.88
C LEU A 6 -0.38 5.67 4.30
N LEU A 7 0.72 5.53 5.03
CA LEU A 7 1.94 4.86 4.56
C LEU A 7 2.41 3.82 5.56
N LYS A 8 2.86 2.69 5.04
CA LYS A 8 3.48 1.59 5.79
C LYS A 8 4.90 1.34 5.30
N GLN A 9 5.82 1.06 6.20
CA GLN A 9 7.10 0.46 5.87
C GLN A 9 6.96 -1.07 5.87
N VAL A 10 7.57 -1.69 4.89
CA VAL A 10 7.61 -3.14 4.70
C VAL A 10 9.07 -3.61 4.57
N PRO A 11 9.37 -4.89 4.86
CA PRO A 11 10.70 -5.46 4.59
C PRO A 11 11.09 -5.30 3.12
N ASP A 12 12.37 -4.99 2.86
CA ASP A 12 12.91 -4.97 1.50
C ASP A 12 13.12 -6.42 1.02
N LEU A 13 12.33 -6.83 0.02
CA LEU A 13 12.41 -8.16 -0.56
C LEU A 13 13.62 -8.36 -1.48
N ALA A 14 14.43 -7.33 -1.73
CA ALA A 14 15.72 -7.49 -2.43
C ALA A 14 16.77 -8.16 -1.54
N GLU A 15 16.55 -8.19 -0.23
CA GLU A 15 17.41 -8.85 0.75
C GLU A 15 16.88 -10.25 1.11
N GLU A 16 17.74 -11.12 1.58
CA GLU A 16 17.34 -12.42 2.10
C GLU A 16 16.67 -12.25 3.46
N LEU A 17 15.43 -12.71 3.58
CA LEU A 17 14.68 -12.64 4.82
C LEU A 17 14.92 -13.89 5.66
N GLU A 18 15.34 -13.71 6.90
CA GLU A 18 15.56 -14.78 7.86
C GLU A 18 14.43 -14.84 8.89
N ILE A 19 14.09 -16.06 9.33
CA ILE A 19 13.13 -16.27 10.41
C ILE A 19 13.87 -16.13 11.74
N ASP A 20 13.27 -15.43 12.70
CA ASP A 20 13.83 -15.23 14.01
C ASP A 20 14.03 -16.55 14.80
N ALA A 21 14.80 -16.51 15.88
CA ALA A 21 15.06 -17.67 16.71
C ALA A 21 13.81 -18.26 17.40
N ALA A 22 12.74 -17.47 17.51
CA ALA A 22 11.45 -17.93 18.05
C ALA A 22 10.61 -18.67 17.00
N GLY A 23 10.92 -18.51 15.72
CA GLY A 23 10.16 -19.10 14.61
C GLY A 23 8.80 -18.47 14.37
N THR A 24 8.56 -17.28 14.89
CA THR A 24 7.26 -16.60 14.82
C THR A 24 7.29 -15.23 14.17
N GLY A 25 8.48 -14.77 13.76
CA GLY A 25 8.70 -13.49 13.11
C GLY A 25 9.91 -13.53 12.18
N LEU A 26 10.24 -12.38 11.60
CA LEU A 26 11.45 -12.19 10.83
C LEU A 26 12.57 -11.64 11.74
N ASP A 27 13.80 -12.10 11.53
CA ASP A 27 14.97 -11.51 12.17
C ASP A 27 15.19 -10.10 11.61
N ARG A 28 15.17 -9.11 12.47
CA ARG A 28 15.20 -7.69 12.11
C ARG A 28 16.57 -7.05 12.25
N GLU A 29 17.58 -7.78 12.75
CA GLU A 29 18.89 -7.22 13.08
C GLU A 29 19.57 -6.60 11.85
N TRP A 30 19.40 -7.23 10.68
CA TRP A 30 20.04 -6.80 9.43
C TRP A 30 19.04 -6.44 8.33
N MET A 31 17.75 -6.35 8.67
CA MET A 31 16.68 -6.12 7.71
C MET A 31 16.55 -4.64 7.36
N SER A 32 16.55 -4.35 6.07
CA SER A 32 16.17 -3.03 5.55
C SER A 32 14.66 -2.91 5.35
N PHE A 33 14.16 -1.68 5.47
CA PHE A 33 12.74 -1.37 5.28
C PHE A 33 12.57 -0.34 4.16
N VAL A 34 11.55 -0.55 3.35
CA VAL A 34 11.16 0.35 2.24
C VAL A 34 9.71 0.78 2.38
N ALA A 35 9.30 1.80 1.63
CA ALA A 35 7.89 2.13 1.52
C ALA A 35 7.12 0.98 0.86
N SER A 36 5.89 0.71 1.31
CA SER A 36 4.99 -0.19 0.59
C SER A 36 4.74 0.34 -0.83
N GLU A 37 4.91 -0.49 -1.85
CA GLU A 37 4.77 -0.11 -3.26
C GLU A 37 3.39 0.52 -3.55
N TRP A 38 2.33 -0.08 -3.03
CA TRP A 38 0.97 0.44 -3.24
C TRP A 38 0.74 1.79 -2.55
N ASP A 39 1.40 2.04 -1.41
CA ASP A 39 1.34 3.35 -0.75
C ASP A 39 2.10 4.40 -1.55
N GLU A 40 3.15 4.02 -2.26
CA GLU A 40 3.85 4.93 -3.18
C GLU A 40 2.94 5.36 -4.35
N TYR A 41 2.12 4.44 -4.89
CA TYR A 41 1.10 4.78 -5.89
C TYR A 41 -0.01 5.66 -5.28
N ALA A 42 -0.42 5.41 -4.05
CA ALA A 42 -1.40 6.25 -3.36
C ALA A 42 -0.88 7.69 -3.16
N LEU A 43 0.40 7.83 -2.80
CA LEU A 43 1.05 9.13 -2.69
C LEU A 43 1.11 9.85 -4.04
N GLU A 44 1.54 9.15 -5.11
CA GLU A 44 1.61 9.75 -6.44
C GLU A 44 0.25 10.22 -6.92
N GLU A 45 -0.80 9.41 -6.73
CA GLU A 45 -2.17 9.78 -7.11
C GLU A 45 -2.66 11.01 -6.33
N ALA A 46 -2.38 11.10 -5.02
CA ALA A 46 -2.67 12.29 -4.22
C ALA A 46 -1.96 13.55 -4.74
N LEU A 47 -0.68 13.42 -5.11
CA LEU A 47 0.11 14.52 -5.68
C LEU A 47 -0.43 14.96 -7.05
N LEU A 48 -0.81 14.01 -7.91
CA LEU A 48 -1.41 14.31 -9.22
C LEU A 48 -2.77 15.02 -9.07
N LEU A 49 -3.59 14.61 -8.11
CA LEU A 49 -4.87 15.26 -7.81
C LEU A 49 -4.64 16.68 -7.28
N ARG A 50 -3.70 16.88 -6.35
CA ARG A 50 -3.32 18.21 -5.85
C ARG A 50 -2.78 19.11 -6.97
N ASP A 51 -1.92 18.59 -7.82
CA ASP A 51 -1.32 19.36 -8.93
C ASP A 51 -2.40 19.81 -9.95
N ALA A 52 -3.45 19.02 -10.13
CA ALA A 52 -4.57 19.33 -11.02
C ALA A 52 -5.64 20.24 -10.39
N ARG A 53 -5.87 20.16 -9.08
CA ARG A 53 -7.04 20.76 -8.40
C ARG A 53 -6.67 21.74 -7.29
N GLY A 54 -5.41 21.79 -6.91
CA GLY A 54 -4.95 22.50 -5.71
C GLY A 54 -5.26 21.75 -4.41
N GLY A 55 -4.84 22.33 -3.31
CA GLY A 55 -5.02 21.76 -1.98
C GLY A 55 -3.70 21.35 -1.35
N THR A 56 -3.75 20.47 -0.34
CA THR A 56 -2.58 20.02 0.42
C THR A 56 -2.52 18.50 0.49
N VAL A 57 -1.30 17.94 0.50
CA VAL A 57 -1.04 16.51 0.70
C VAL A 57 -0.31 16.30 2.02
N THR A 58 -0.96 15.62 2.96
CA THR A 58 -0.38 15.23 4.24
C THR A 58 -0.11 13.73 4.25
N CYS A 59 1.11 13.32 4.56
CA CYS A 59 1.47 11.91 4.69
C CYS A 59 1.52 11.50 6.16
N LEU A 60 0.87 10.40 6.52
CA LEU A 60 0.90 9.78 7.83
C LEU A 60 1.62 8.44 7.74
N ALA A 61 2.62 8.21 8.59
CA ALA A 61 3.26 6.91 8.72
C ALA A 61 3.33 6.47 10.19
N LEU A 62 3.21 5.16 10.43
CA LEU A 62 3.31 4.61 11.78
C LEU A 62 4.76 4.68 12.28
N GLY A 63 4.96 5.19 13.49
CA GLY A 63 6.26 5.29 14.14
C GLY A 63 6.74 3.92 14.65
N VAL A 64 7.35 3.11 13.79
CA VAL A 64 7.90 1.80 14.15
C VAL A 64 9.39 1.92 14.45
N ALA A 65 9.83 1.44 15.62
CA ALA A 65 11.21 1.57 16.08
C ALA A 65 12.22 0.80 15.20
N ALA A 66 11.79 -0.30 14.60
CA ALA A 66 12.64 -1.14 13.76
C ALA A 66 12.94 -0.55 12.38
N GLY A 67 12.16 0.45 11.91
CA GLY A 67 12.34 1.10 10.62
C GLY A 67 12.75 2.56 10.76
N ASP A 68 13.36 3.12 9.74
CA ASP A 68 13.61 4.56 9.67
C ASP A 68 12.43 5.28 9.03
N VAL A 69 11.36 5.46 9.83
CA VAL A 69 10.14 6.15 9.36
C VAL A 69 10.41 7.61 9.04
N ASP A 70 11.45 8.22 9.62
CA ASP A 70 11.81 9.60 9.33
C ASP A 70 12.40 9.73 7.91
N GLU A 71 13.12 8.71 7.41
CA GLU A 71 13.56 8.64 6.01
C GLU A 71 12.39 8.49 5.05
N LEU A 72 11.42 7.62 5.37
CA LEU A 72 10.19 7.48 4.58
C LEU A 72 9.46 8.83 4.48
N LEU A 73 9.26 9.53 5.60
CA LEU A 73 8.56 10.81 5.63
C LEU A 73 9.35 11.92 4.91
N ALA A 74 10.68 11.93 5.02
CA ALA A 74 11.54 12.84 4.24
C ALA A 74 11.48 12.54 2.73
N THR A 75 11.30 11.28 2.36
CA THR A 75 11.07 10.87 0.97
C THR A 75 9.74 11.40 0.46
N CYS A 76 8.68 11.34 1.25
CA CYS A 76 7.37 11.94 0.90
C CYS A 76 7.49 13.45 0.67
N LEU A 77 8.17 14.18 1.54
CA LEU A 77 8.45 15.62 1.34
C LEU A 77 9.28 15.89 0.08
N THR A 78 10.25 15.02 -0.20
CA THR A 78 11.09 15.15 -1.41
C THR A 78 10.26 14.96 -2.68
N ARG A 79 9.28 14.08 -2.67
CA ARG A 79 8.33 13.84 -3.76
C ARG A 79 7.29 14.94 -3.89
N GLY A 80 7.12 15.77 -2.87
CA GLY A 80 6.27 16.96 -2.92
C GLY A 80 5.09 16.97 -1.97
N ALA A 81 5.03 16.08 -0.98
CA ALA A 81 4.07 16.21 0.12
C ALA A 81 4.28 17.53 0.86
N ASP A 82 3.20 18.16 1.31
CA ASP A 82 3.23 19.46 1.98
C ASP A 82 3.51 19.31 3.49
N ARG A 83 3.05 18.18 4.07
CA ARG A 83 3.14 17.90 5.49
C ARG A 83 3.38 16.41 5.75
N VAL A 84 4.12 16.10 6.79
CA VAL A 84 4.38 14.71 7.22
C VAL A 84 4.18 14.56 8.71
N VAL A 85 3.60 13.42 9.10
CA VAL A 85 3.24 13.12 10.48
C VAL A 85 3.63 11.69 10.82
N LYS A 86 4.34 11.52 11.93
CA LYS A 86 4.62 10.24 12.56
C LYS A 86 3.51 9.94 13.56
N VAL A 87 2.82 8.81 13.38
CA VAL A 87 1.67 8.40 14.20
C VAL A 87 2.06 7.30 15.17
N GLY A 88 1.90 7.56 16.45
CA GLY A 88 2.20 6.62 17.52
C GLY A 88 3.68 6.29 17.67
N THR A 89 3.96 5.30 18.52
CA THR A 89 5.29 4.72 18.68
C THR A 89 5.11 3.23 18.93
N PHE A 90 5.60 2.39 18.05
CA PHE A 90 5.46 0.95 18.07
C PHE A 90 6.85 0.31 18.09
N GLU A 91 7.05 -0.70 18.91
CA GLU A 91 8.28 -1.49 18.92
C GLU A 91 8.40 -2.33 17.64
N HIS A 92 7.27 -2.89 17.20
CA HIS A 92 7.14 -3.69 15.98
C HIS A 92 6.00 -3.15 15.12
N ALA A 93 6.00 -3.50 13.82
CA ALA A 93 4.89 -3.19 12.94
C ALA A 93 3.58 -3.77 13.52
N PRO A 94 2.58 -2.94 13.79
CA PRO A 94 1.32 -3.42 14.34
C PRO A 94 0.51 -4.17 13.29
N ASP A 95 -0.40 -5.03 13.75
CA ASP A 95 -1.39 -5.66 12.87
C ASP A 95 -2.34 -4.62 12.23
N SER A 96 -3.10 -5.05 11.22
CA SER A 96 -3.99 -4.17 10.45
C SER A 96 -5.05 -3.46 11.31
N HIS A 97 -5.56 -4.08 12.38
CA HIS A 97 -6.54 -3.47 13.29
C HIS A 97 -5.92 -2.38 14.15
N THR A 98 -4.76 -2.65 14.75
CA THR A 98 -4.00 -1.68 15.55
C THR A 98 -3.54 -0.51 14.67
N ALA A 99 -3.04 -0.80 13.46
CA ALA A 99 -2.65 0.21 12.49
C ALA A 99 -3.83 1.12 12.11
N ALA A 100 -4.97 0.53 11.79
CA ALA A 100 -6.18 1.27 11.43
C ALA A 100 -6.70 2.14 12.59
N ALA A 101 -6.66 1.63 13.83
CA ALA A 101 -7.05 2.42 15.00
C ALA A 101 -6.10 3.60 15.21
N ALA A 102 -4.79 3.40 15.09
CA ALA A 102 -3.80 4.45 15.20
C ALA A 102 -4.01 5.56 14.16
N PHE A 103 -4.18 5.18 12.89
CA PHE A 103 -4.48 6.15 11.82
C PHE A 103 -5.81 6.86 12.03
N SER A 104 -6.86 6.13 12.42
CA SER A 104 -8.18 6.73 12.68
C SER A 104 -8.13 7.77 13.81
N GLY A 105 -7.38 7.47 14.89
CA GLY A 105 -7.15 8.42 15.98
C GLY A 105 -6.43 9.68 15.52
N ALA A 106 -5.40 9.56 14.68
CA ALA A 106 -4.70 10.71 14.11
C ALA A 106 -5.60 11.51 13.15
N LEU A 107 -6.35 10.82 12.28
CA LEU A 107 -7.28 11.44 11.33
C LEU A 107 -8.41 12.23 12.01
N ALA A 108 -8.85 11.81 13.20
CA ALA A 108 -9.86 12.56 13.98
C ALA A 108 -9.42 13.98 14.35
N HIS A 109 -8.12 14.28 14.27
CA HIS A 109 -7.54 15.60 14.57
C HIS A 109 -7.13 16.39 13.32
N LEU A 110 -7.42 15.86 12.14
CA LEU A 110 -7.06 16.47 10.85
C LEU A 110 -8.30 16.83 10.06
N HIS A 111 -8.16 17.85 9.22
CA HIS A 111 -9.12 18.11 8.15
C HIS A 111 -8.66 17.35 6.91
N TYR A 112 -9.59 16.68 6.24
CA TYR A 112 -9.36 15.96 4.98
C TYR A 112 -10.65 15.84 4.18
N ASP A 113 -10.51 15.85 2.87
CA ASP A 113 -11.58 15.52 1.93
C ASP A 113 -11.41 14.08 1.42
N LEU A 114 -10.17 13.63 1.29
CA LEU A 114 -9.86 12.30 0.74
C LEU A 114 -8.69 11.66 1.49
N VAL A 115 -8.90 10.44 1.96
CA VAL A 115 -7.84 9.60 2.52
C VAL A 115 -7.46 8.53 1.48
N LEU A 116 -6.18 8.44 1.14
CA LEU A 116 -5.65 7.43 0.24
C LEU A 116 -4.70 6.50 1.00
N THR A 117 -4.72 5.23 0.64
CA THR A 117 -3.78 4.22 1.12
C THR A 117 -3.52 3.22 -0.01
N GLY A 118 -2.46 2.46 0.06
CA GLY A 118 -2.30 1.30 -0.82
C GLY A 118 -3.41 0.28 -0.60
N VAL A 119 -3.69 -0.51 -1.61
CA VAL A 119 -4.72 -1.56 -1.52
C VAL A 119 -4.35 -2.66 -0.54
N GLN A 120 -3.07 -2.91 -0.34
CA GLN A 120 -2.51 -3.93 0.56
C GLN A 120 -1.03 -3.64 0.82
N ALA A 121 -0.37 -4.44 1.65
CA ALA A 121 1.07 -4.42 1.86
C ALA A 121 1.66 -5.80 1.61
N ILE A 122 2.91 -5.87 1.13
CA ILE A 122 3.54 -7.13 0.71
C ILE A 122 3.82 -8.08 1.87
N ASP A 123 3.94 -7.57 3.08
CA ASP A 123 4.27 -8.32 4.29
C ASP A 123 3.07 -9.02 4.94
N ASP A 124 1.85 -8.59 4.64
CA ASP A 124 0.64 -9.19 5.18
C ASP A 124 -0.38 -9.61 4.10
N LEU A 125 -0.45 -8.90 2.99
CA LEU A 125 -1.42 -9.08 1.90
C LEU A 125 -2.89 -9.01 2.36
N ASP A 126 -3.14 -8.52 3.56
CA ASP A 126 -4.47 -8.51 4.18
C ASP A 126 -5.44 -7.54 3.48
N GLY A 127 -4.93 -6.39 3.03
CA GLY A 127 -5.75 -5.34 2.40
C GLY A 127 -6.81 -4.73 3.32
N GLN A 128 -6.61 -4.77 4.64
CA GLN A 128 -7.65 -4.44 5.63
C GLN A 128 -7.54 -3.02 6.18
N VAL A 129 -6.36 -2.39 6.16
CA VAL A 129 -6.15 -1.10 6.83
C VAL A 129 -7.11 -0.02 6.33
N GLY A 130 -7.21 0.17 5.01
CA GLY A 130 -8.12 1.17 4.44
C GLY A 130 -9.60 0.96 4.80
N PRO A 131 -10.17 -0.23 4.56
CA PRO A 131 -11.54 -0.58 4.97
C PRO A 131 -11.80 -0.41 6.47
N LEU A 132 -10.83 -0.78 7.33
CA LEU A 132 -10.95 -0.62 8.78
C LEU A 132 -10.93 0.86 9.19
N VAL A 133 -10.03 1.67 8.61
CA VAL A 133 -10.02 3.13 8.81
C VAL A 133 -11.34 3.75 8.41
N ALA A 134 -11.86 3.39 7.24
CA ALA A 134 -13.16 3.88 6.78
C ALA A 134 -14.30 3.50 7.74
N THR A 135 -14.31 2.26 8.21
CA THR A 135 -15.30 1.76 9.17
C THR A 135 -15.21 2.53 10.51
N ASN A 136 -14.01 2.71 11.05
CA ASN A 136 -13.78 3.42 12.30
C ASN A 136 -14.23 4.88 12.23
N LEU A 137 -14.14 5.52 11.06
CA LEU A 137 -14.52 6.90 10.85
C LEU A 137 -15.93 7.07 10.27
N GLY A 138 -16.62 5.99 9.94
CA GLY A 138 -17.96 6.03 9.34
C GLY A 138 -17.97 6.61 7.92
N LEU A 139 -16.89 6.38 7.15
CA LEU A 139 -16.69 6.91 5.80
C LEU A 139 -16.98 5.85 4.71
N PRO A 140 -17.44 6.28 3.53
CA PRO A 140 -17.44 5.42 2.35
C PRO A 140 -16.02 5.04 1.97
N HIS A 141 -15.85 3.82 1.39
CA HIS A 141 -14.56 3.39 0.86
C HIS A 141 -14.71 2.61 -0.44
N VAL A 142 -13.66 2.64 -1.26
CA VAL A 142 -13.51 1.77 -2.43
C VAL A 142 -12.08 1.23 -2.43
N SER A 143 -11.94 -0.08 -2.63
CA SER A 143 -10.65 -0.76 -2.76
C SER A 143 -10.33 -1.09 -4.23
N VAL A 144 -9.07 -1.43 -4.51
CA VAL A 144 -8.57 -1.77 -5.85
C VAL A 144 -8.82 -0.63 -6.86
N VAL A 145 -8.56 0.60 -6.40
CA VAL A 145 -8.78 1.81 -7.21
C VAL A 145 -7.62 2.00 -8.19
N THR A 146 -7.95 2.15 -9.47
CA THR A 146 -6.97 2.35 -10.56
C THR A 146 -7.08 3.73 -11.23
N HIS A 147 -8.14 4.47 -10.93
CA HIS A 147 -8.32 5.83 -11.44
C HIS A 147 -9.21 6.65 -10.50
N ILE A 148 -8.87 7.92 -10.31
CA ILE A 148 -9.63 8.87 -9.51
C ILE A 148 -9.83 10.14 -10.33
N ALA A 149 -11.09 10.57 -10.49
CA ALA A 149 -11.46 11.83 -11.09
C ALA A 149 -12.36 12.63 -10.15
N VAL A 150 -11.96 13.87 -9.88
CA VAL A 150 -12.77 14.81 -9.09
C VAL A 150 -13.76 15.51 -10.01
N ALA A 151 -15.04 15.28 -9.82
CA ALA A 151 -16.10 15.94 -10.61
C ALA A 151 -16.44 17.33 -10.06
N GLY A 152 -16.70 18.28 -10.96
CA GLY A 152 -17.37 19.55 -10.70
C GLY A 152 -16.96 20.29 -9.42
N HIS A 153 -17.91 20.41 -8.50
CA HIS A 153 -17.79 21.23 -7.28
C HIS A 153 -17.13 20.52 -6.07
N GLY A 154 -16.57 19.31 -6.26
CA GLY A 154 -15.70 18.67 -5.26
C GLY A 154 -16.43 18.01 -4.08
N SER A 155 -17.72 17.70 -4.19
CA SER A 155 -18.46 16.92 -3.17
C SER A 155 -18.43 15.41 -3.42
N THR A 156 -18.05 14.99 -4.64
CA THR A 156 -17.93 13.59 -5.04
C THR A 156 -16.68 13.38 -5.88
N VAL A 157 -16.20 12.14 -5.90
CA VAL A 157 -15.17 11.67 -6.82
C VAL A 157 -15.71 10.49 -7.61
N THR A 158 -15.33 10.41 -8.89
CA THR A 158 -15.55 9.21 -9.71
C THR A 158 -14.30 8.35 -9.61
N VAL A 159 -14.47 7.08 -9.28
CA VAL A 159 -13.36 6.11 -9.15
C VAL A 159 -13.60 4.91 -10.04
N HIS A 160 -12.52 4.36 -10.58
CA HIS A 160 -12.54 3.06 -11.25
C HIS A 160 -12.01 2.01 -10.28
N GLN A 161 -12.80 0.97 -10.06
CA GLN A 161 -12.40 -0.23 -9.32
C GLN A 161 -12.17 -1.36 -10.30
N GLU A 162 -11.03 -2.02 -10.20
CA GLU A 162 -10.72 -3.18 -11.01
C GLU A 162 -11.23 -4.47 -10.36
N TYR A 163 -11.79 -5.35 -11.20
CA TYR A 163 -12.25 -6.68 -10.83
C TYR A 163 -11.55 -7.75 -11.68
N ALA A 164 -11.62 -9.00 -11.23
CA ALA A 164 -11.09 -10.12 -11.99
C ALA A 164 -11.66 -10.20 -13.41
N GLY A 165 -10.82 -10.62 -14.35
CA GLY A 165 -11.23 -10.78 -15.76
C GLY A 165 -11.26 -9.49 -16.58
N GLY A 166 -10.59 -8.43 -16.12
CA GLY A 166 -10.50 -7.16 -16.83
C GLY A 166 -11.78 -6.32 -16.80
N ILE A 167 -12.65 -6.59 -15.82
CA ILE A 167 -13.85 -5.80 -15.59
C ILE A 167 -13.49 -4.59 -14.74
N VAL A 168 -13.98 -3.42 -15.12
CA VAL A 168 -13.81 -2.18 -14.36
C VAL A 168 -15.21 -1.67 -13.99
N GLY A 169 -15.40 -1.42 -12.68
CA GLY A 169 -16.58 -0.72 -12.16
C GLY A 169 -16.27 0.77 -12.02
N GLU A 170 -17.20 1.62 -12.43
CA GLU A 170 -17.16 3.05 -12.19
C GLU A 170 -18.13 3.41 -11.07
N PHE A 171 -17.64 4.14 -10.05
CA PHE A 171 -18.43 4.55 -8.88
C PHE A 171 -18.32 6.04 -8.66
N GLU A 172 -19.44 6.67 -8.32
CA GLU A 172 -19.46 8.00 -7.73
C GLU A 172 -19.44 7.89 -6.21
N VAL A 173 -18.42 8.43 -5.56
CA VAL A 173 -18.18 8.31 -4.12
C VAL A 173 -18.32 9.68 -3.45
N GLN A 174 -19.17 9.75 -2.44
CA GLN A 174 -19.35 10.95 -1.63
C GLN A 174 -18.13 11.22 -0.77
N LEU A 175 -17.70 12.49 -0.69
CA LEU A 175 -16.61 12.91 0.20
C LEU A 175 -17.13 13.36 1.58
N PRO A 176 -16.34 13.22 2.67
CA PRO A 176 -15.02 12.59 2.69
C PRO A 176 -15.07 11.07 2.51
N ALA A 177 -14.01 10.48 1.95
CA ALA A 177 -13.93 9.06 1.63
C ALA A 177 -12.53 8.48 1.83
N VAL A 178 -12.43 7.14 1.91
CA VAL A 178 -11.17 6.39 1.91
C VAL A 178 -11.06 5.60 0.62
N LEU A 179 -9.95 5.75 -0.10
CA LEU A 179 -9.67 5.03 -1.35
C LEU A 179 -8.39 4.21 -1.22
N CYS A 180 -8.48 2.91 -1.50
CA CYS A 180 -7.34 2.00 -1.47
C CYS A 180 -6.81 1.82 -2.90
N VAL A 181 -5.68 2.43 -3.20
CA VAL A 181 -5.11 2.57 -4.52
C VAL A 181 -4.33 1.32 -4.93
N GLN A 182 -4.67 0.76 -6.08
CA GLN A 182 -3.94 -0.35 -6.69
C GLN A 182 -2.79 0.16 -7.56
N THR A 183 -3.02 1.22 -8.31
CA THR A 183 -2.04 1.86 -9.17
C THR A 183 -2.38 3.33 -9.37
N SER A 184 -1.40 4.14 -9.72
CA SER A 184 -1.57 5.53 -10.10
C SER A 184 -1.48 5.71 -11.62
N ARG A 185 -1.96 6.84 -12.12
CA ARG A 185 -1.92 7.20 -13.56
C ARG A 185 -0.50 7.39 -14.08
N GLU A 186 0.43 7.74 -13.22
CA GLU A 186 1.85 7.92 -13.52
C GLU A 186 2.69 7.13 -12.52
N ALA A 187 3.91 6.75 -12.91
CA ALA A 187 4.85 6.14 -11.98
C ALA A 187 5.22 7.09 -10.85
N PRO A 188 5.44 6.60 -9.62
CA PRO A 188 5.87 7.44 -8.51
C PRO A 188 7.09 8.27 -8.87
N ARG A 189 7.02 9.58 -8.60
CA ARG A 189 8.10 10.52 -8.91
C ARG A 189 9.36 10.23 -8.11
N TYR A 190 10.50 10.40 -8.76
CA TYR A 190 11.80 10.10 -8.17
C TYR A 190 12.15 11.06 -7.02
N ALA A 191 12.65 10.51 -5.93
CA ALA A 191 13.18 11.23 -4.78
C ALA A 191 14.71 11.15 -4.75
N PRO A 192 15.45 12.24 -5.09
CA PRO A 192 16.91 12.25 -5.01
C PRO A 192 17.40 12.02 -3.57
N VAL A 193 18.24 11.01 -3.37
CA VAL A 193 18.79 10.63 -2.04
C VAL A 193 19.45 11.81 -1.32
N SER A 194 20.17 12.67 -2.05
CA SER A 194 20.78 13.87 -1.48
C SER A 194 19.76 14.83 -0.88
N ARG A 195 18.58 14.95 -1.51
CA ARG A 195 17.50 15.80 -1.02
C ARG A 195 16.80 15.16 0.19
N VAL A 196 16.56 13.84 0.16
CA VAL A 196 16.02 13.10 1.32
C VAL A 196 16.91 13.31 2.53
N ARG A 197 18.23 13.08 2.41
CA ARG A 197 19.19 13.28 3.50
C ARG A 197 19.26 14.73 4.00
N GLN A 198 19.05 15.70 3.15
CA GLN A 198 18.94 17.10 3.54
C GLN A 198 17.69 17.34 4.37
N LEU A 199 16.53 16.85 3.91
CA LEU A 199 15.25 17.03 4.59
C LEU A 199 15.18 16.30 5.92
N MET A 200 15.77 15.11 6.05
CA MET A 200 15.92 14.44 7.35
C MET A 200 16.59 15.32 8.44
N LYS A 201 17.45 16.26 8.04
CA LYS A 201 18.14 17.15 8.98
C LYS A 201 17.42 18.48 9.23
N THR A 202 16.55 18.90 8.31
CA THR A 202 16.01 20.25 8.31
C THR A 202 14.50 20.34 8.35
N ALA A 203 13.79 19.27 7.93
CA ALA A 203 12.34 19.26 7.94
C ALA A 203 11.79 19.02 9.34
N THR A 204 10.63 19.57 9.59
CA THR A 204 9.85 19.25 10.79
C THR A 204 8.97 18.05 10.50
N ILE A 205 9.19 16.95 11.22
CA ILE A 205 8.30 15.80 11.25
C ILE A 205 7.42 15.96 12.48
N GLU A 206 6.13 16.13 12.26
CA GLU A 206 5.17 16.22 13.35
C GLU A 206 4.94 14.84 13.96
N ALA A 207 4.65 14.79 15.25
CA ALA A 207 4.25 13.57 15.94
C ALA A 207 2.82 13.68 16.44
N MET A 208 2.02 12.65 16.21
CA MET A 208 0.67 12.53 16.73
C MET A 208 0.51 11.24 17.51
N VAL A 209 -0.30 11.29 18.54
CA VAL A 209 -0.70 10.08 19.26
C VAL A 209 -1.71 9.34 18.38
N GLY A 210 -1.47 8.05 18.17
CA GLY A 210 -2.42 7.18 17.47
C GLY A 210 -3.61 6.83 18.37
N GLY A 211 -4.69 6.35 17.75
CA GLY A 211 -5.80 5.75 18.50
C GLY A 211 -5.39 4.41 19.12
N ASP A 212 -6.00 4.06 20.24
CA ASP A 212 -5.83 2.75 20.86
C ASP A 212 -6.72 1.71 20.15
N GLY A 213 -6.11 0.65 19.65
CA GLY A 213 -6.81 -0.48 19.03
C GLY A 213 -6.61 -1.77 19.82
N GLY A 214 -7.65 -2.60 19.85
CA GLY A 214 -7.61 -3.88 20.56
C GLY A 214 -6.85 -5.00 19.82
N GLY A 215 -6.18 -4.69 18.71
CA GLY A 215 -5.53 -5.67 17.84
C GLY A 215 -6.51 -6.64 17.14
N SER A 216 -6.00 -7.43 16.22
CA SER A 216 -6.80 -8.43 15.49
C SER A 216 -7.13 -9.67 16.33
N GLY A 217 -6.39 -9.89 17.41
CA GLY A 217 -6.43 -11.14 18.16
C GLY A 217 -5.75 -12.32 17.45
N LEU A 218 -5.15 -12.08 16.26
CA LEU A 218 -4.36 -13.08 15.54
C LEU A 218 -2.98 -13.22 16.17
N VAL A 219 -2.50 -14.45 16.27
CA VAL A 219 -1.16 -14.78 16.75
C VAL A 219 -0.47 -15.63 15.70
N VAL A 220 0.75 -15.26 15.34
CA VAL A 220 1.59 -16.09 14.47
C VAL A 220 2.13 -17.25 15.32
N GLU A 221 1.70 -18.46 15.04
CA GLU A 221 2.17 -19.65 15.74
C GLU A 221 3.51 -20.15 15.21
N ALA A 222 3.72 -20.08 13.90
CA ALA A 222 4.98 -20.45 13.26
C ALA A 222 5.13 -19.77 11.90
N MET A 223 6.37 -19.40 11.56
CA MET A 223 6.81 -19.05 10.21
C MET A 223 7.67 -20.17 9.66
N THR A 224 7.51 -20.47 8.37
CA THR A 224 8.33 -21.47 7.67
C THR A 224 8.70 -20.95 6.28
N ILE A 225 9.91 -21.28 5.85
CA ILE A 225 10.32 -21.03 4.45
C ILE A 225 9.55 -22.03 3.58
N PRO A 226 8.82 -21.57 2.55
CA PRO A 226 8.11 -22.47 1.65
C PRO A 226 9.08 -23.45 0.98
N GLU A 227 8.77 -24.73 0.98
CA GLU A 227 9.50 -25.67 0.14
C GLU A 227 9.27 -25.30 -1.31
N THR A 228 10.37 -24.99 -2.03
CA THR A 228 10.29 -24.74 -3.47
C THR A 228 9.90 -26.03 -4.16
N GLY A 229 8.61 -26.16 -4.44
CA GLY A 229 8.08 -27.28 -5.24
C GLY A 229 8.63 -27.23 -6.66
N SER A 230 8.69 -28.40 -7.29
CA SER A 230 9.10 -28.76 -8.65
C SER A 230 9.85 -27.70 -9.47
N THR A 231 11.07 -28.06 -9.86
CA THR A 231 11.86 -27.33 -10.88
C THR A 231 11.01 -27.11 -12.13
N ALA A 232 11.08 -25.91 -12.69
CA ALA A 232 10.43 -25.61 -13.96
C ALA A 232 10.91 -26.55 -15.06
N GLU A 233 9.98 -27.13 -15.84
CA GLU A 233 10.32 -27.91 -17.03
C GLU A 233 10.72 -26.94 -18.15
N MET A 234 11.97 -27.02 -18.60
CA MET A 234 12.47 -26.21 -19.72
C MET A 234 12.04 -26.83 -21.04
N ILE A 235 11.18 -26.15 -21.78
CA ILE A 235 10.77 -26.59 -23.12
C ILE A 235 11.72 -25.97 -24.14
N ASN A 236 12.53 -26.81 -24.78
CA ASN A 236 13.51 -26.40 -25.80
C ASN A 236 13.03 -26.77 -27.20
N GLY A 237 13.33 -25.92 -28.18
CA GLY A 237 13.02 -26.19 -29.60
C GLY A 237 12.73 -24.95 -30.42
N SER A 238 12.22 -25.15 -31.64
CA SER A 238 11.68 -24.04 -32.44
C SER A 238 10.42 -23.49 -31.81
N PRO A 239 10.04 -22.23 -32.11
CA PRO A 239 8.79 -21.65 -31.60
C PRO A 239 7.56 -22.53 -31.84
N GLN A 240 7.55 -23.28 -32.94
CA GLN A 240 6.47 -24.19 -33.27
C GLN A 240 6.41 -25.38 -32.31
N VAL A 241 7.55 -26.02 -32.04
CA VAL A 241 7.65 -27.14 -31.10
C VAL A 241 7.29 -26.72 -29.67
N ILE A 242 7.71 -25.53 -29.26
CA ILE A 242 7.38 -24.97 -27.95
C ILE A 242 5.87 -24.73 -27.84
N ALA A 243 5.25 -24.12 -28.86
CA ALA A 243 3.81 -23.87 -28.89
C ALA A 243 2.99 -25.16 -28.86
N GLU A 244 3.37 -26.19 -29.63
CA GLU A 244 2.72 -27.51 -29.63
C GLU A 244 2.82 -28.18 -28.25
N ARG A 245 3.98 -28.11 -27.59
CA ARG A 245 4.15 -28.68 -26.24
C ARG A 245 3.33 -27.94 -25.19
N ILE A 246 3.28 -26.60 -25.23
CA ILE A 246 2.43 -25.80 -24.35
C ILE A 246 0.94 -26.13 -24.56
N ALA A 247 0.49 -26.22 -25.81
CA ALA A 247 -0.86 -26.58 -26.13
C ALA A 247 -1.23 -27.99 -25.62
N ALA A 248 -0.30 -28.96 -25.74
CA ALA A 248 -0.50 -30.31 -25.19
C ALA A 248 -0.63 -30.29 -23.66
N ILE A 249 0.24 -29.56 -22.95
CA ILE A 249 0.18 -29.42 -21.47
C ILE A 249 -1.16 -28.80 -21.05
N LEU A 250 -1.63 -27.76 -21.74
CA LEU A 250 -2.90 -27.12 -21.46
C LEU A 250 -4.07 -28.10 -21.66
N ALA A 251 -4.06 -28.86 -22.76
CA ALA A 251 -5.07 -29.87 -23.06
C ALA A 251 -5.08 -31.01 -22.02
N GLU A 252 -3.91 -31.51 -21.61
CA GLU A 252 -3.77 -32.52 -20.56
C GLU A 252 -4.35 -32.05 -19.21
N ARG A 253 -4.26 -30.76 -18.92
CA ARG A 253 -4.81 -30.12 -17.73
C ARG A 253 -6.28 -29.69 -17.86
N GLY A 254 -6.91 -29.97 -19.00
CA GLY A 254 -8.31 -29.57 -19.27
C GLY A 254 -8.51 -28.09 -19.48
N ILE A 255 -7.44 -27.33 -19.69
CA ILE A 255 -7.49 -25.89 -19.97
C ILE A 255 -7.65 -25.70 -21.48
N GLY A 256 -8.67 -24.98 -21.92
CA GLY A 256 -8.92 -24.68 -23.34
C GLY A 256 -10.00 -25.52 -24.01
N SER A 257 -10.61 -26.49 -23.34
CA SER A 257 -11.77 -27.24 -23.89
C SER A 257 -13.11 -26.50 -23.76
N GLY A 258 -13.11 -25.26 -23.27
CA GLY A 258 -14.30 -24.47 -22.95
C GLY A 258 -14.61 -23.27 -23.86
N VAL A 259 -13.87 -23.06 -24.95
CA VAL A 259 -14.18 -21.97 -25.91
C VAL A 259 -14.83 -22.52 -27.16
N ALA A 260 -16.04 -23.03 -27.02
CA ALA A 260 -16.99 -23.23 -28.08
C ALA A 260 -18.39 -23.35 -27.48
N ARG A 261 -18.98 -22.23 -27.11
CA ARG A 261 -20.46 -22.02 -27.13
C ARG A 261 -20.75 -20.54 -27.12
#